data_0880b22a84e3a535a19228762f00ad9a
#
_entry.id   0880b22a84e3a535a19228762f00ad9a
#
_cell.length_a   1.000
_cell.length_b   1.000
_cell.length_c   1.000
_cell.angle_alpha   90.00
_cell.angle_beta   90.00
_cell.angle_gamma   90.00
#
_symmetry.space_group_name_H-M   'P 1'
#
loop_
_entity.id
_entity.type
_entity.pdbx_description
1 polymer ?
#
loop_
_entity_poly.entity_id
_entity_poly.type
_entity_poly.pdbx_seq_one_letter_code
_entity_poly.pdbx_strand_id
1 'polypeptide(L)'
;NLRLRQLHTYHTGNIQNTNCSVLREPTSEADDCIALWIQAHPNEKHVIISSDSDFYQLINNNVTLYNGVANQIVTANGFYDEKDRPIIDKKTGETKLPPNPEWMLFEKCMRGDSADNVFSAYPKVRKAKLEEAFADRENQGFVWNNLMLQRWTDHNGTEHRVKECYERNKKLIDLTQQPEEIRKKVFAEIFQAQNPKHVDQVGIRFMKFCAKYGLNRLSEQPTDHAQYLNAGYPRVKSKANN
;
A
#
# COMPACT_ATOMS: atom_id res chain seq x y z
N ASN A 1 -10.47 2.82 23.19
CA ASN A 1 -9.11 2.28 23.45
C ASN A 1 -9.07 0.82 23.92
N LEU A 2 -10.14 0.29 24.54
CA LEU A 2 -10.19 -1.12 24.93
C LEU A 2 -10.35 -2.04 23.71
N ARG A 3 -11.16 -1.67 22.70
CA ARG A 3 -11.35 -2.41 21.45
C ARG A 3 -10.07 -2.51 20.60
N LEU A 4 -9.30 -1.42 20.52
CA LEU A 4 -8.00 -1.42 19.82
C LEU A 4 -6.97 -2.31 20.51
N ARG A 5 -6.94 -2.33 21.87
CA ARG A 5 -6.08 -3.25 22.61
C ARG A 5 -6.48 -4.70 22.45
N GLN A 6 -7.77 -5.01 22.41
CA GLN A 6 -8.25 -6.38 22.16
C GLN A 6 -7.91 -6.84 20.74
N LEU A 7 -8.17 -6.02 19.70
CA LEU A 7 -7.74 -6.32 18.32
C LEU A 7 -6.24 -6.57 18.24
N HIS A 8 -5.44 -5.73 18.90
CA HIS A 8 -3.99 -5.89 18.97
C HIS A 8 -3.55 -7.22 19.60
N THR A 9 -4.18 -7.62 20.71
CA THR A 9 -3.90 -8.90 21.39
C THR A 9 -4.33 -10.11 20.53
N TYR A 10 -5.42 -9.98 19.76
CA TYR A 10 -5.88 -11.01 18.82
C TYR A 10 -4.90 -11.20 17.66
N HIS A 11 -4.41 -10.13 17.06
CA HIS A 11 -3.47 -10.20 15.93
C HIS A 11 -2.10 -10.73 16.36
N THR A 12 -1.50 -10.17 17.39
CA THR A 12 -0.16 -10.59 17.83
C THR A 12 -0.15 -12.01 18.41
N GLY A 13 -1.17 -12.39 19.17
CA GLY A 13 -1.24 -13.70 19.80
C GLY A 13 -1.40 -14.87 18.82
N ASN A 14 -2.04 -14.64 17.66
CA ASN A 14 -2.19 -15.70 16.65
C ASN A 14 -0.96 -15.77 15.73
N ILE A 15 -0.47 -14.65 15.26
CA ILE A 15 0.62 -14.59 14.30
C ILE A 15 1.92 -15.16 14.89
N GLN A 16 2.19 -14.96 16.18
CA GLN A 16 3.31 -15.57 16.90
C GLN A 16 3.25 -17.10 16.94
N ASN A 17 2.10 -17.70 16.65
CA ASN A 17 1.89 -19.14 16.54
C ASN A 17 1.90 -19.66 15.10
N THR A 18 2.38 -18.86 14.16
CA THR A 18 2.48 -19.18 12.75
C THR A 18 3.90 -18.89 12.24
N ASN A 19 4.20 -19.31 11.02
CA ASN A 19 5.45 -18.99 10.34
C ASN A 19 5.32 -17.72 9.46
N CYS A 20 4.22 -16.98 9.57
CA CYS A 20 4.06 -15.71 8.87
C CYS A 20 4.99 -14.64 9.46
N SER A 21 5.63 -13.89 8.59
CA SER A 21 6.36 -12.70 8.98
C SER A 21 5.41 -11.58 9.39
N VAL A 22 5.76 -10.85 10.44
CA VAL A 22 5.01 -9.68 10.90
C VAL A 22 5.92 -8.48 10.83
N LEU A 23 5.50 -7.49 10.07
CA LEU A 23 6.17 -6.21 10.01
C LEU A 23 5.35 -5.16 10.75
N ARG A 24 5.94 -4.56 11.77
CA ARG A 24 5.29 -3.53 12.57
C ARG A 24 6.31 -2.52 13.10
N GLU A 25 6.13 -1.29 12.69
CA GLU A 25 6.84 -0.13 13.23
C GLU A 25 5.81 0.85 13.81
N PRO A 26 5.89 1.19 15.12
CA PRO A 26 4.84 1.96 15.81
C PRO A 26 4.67 3.41 15.34
N THR A 27 5.67 3.98 14.67
CA THR A 27 5.67 5.37 14.19
C THR A 27 5.45 5.48 12.67
N SER A 28 5.21 4.35 11.98
CA SER A 28 4.92 4.28 10.55
C SER A 28 3.50 3.80 10.29
N GLU A 29 2.95 4.14 9.16
CA GLU A 29 1.70 3.58 8.68
C GLU A 29 1.92 2.18 8.06
N ALA A 30 0.85 1.41 7.96
CA ALA A 30 0.93 0.08 7.35
C ALA A 30 1.37 0.15 5.88
N ASP A 31 0.96 1.21 5.20
CA ASP A 31 1.24 1.47 3.79
C ASP A 31 2.73 1.72 3.56
N ASP A 32 3.39 2.45 4.46
CA ASP A 32 4.84 2.61 4.46
C ASP A 32 5.55 1.27 4.62
N CYS A 33 5.08 0.44 5.53
CA CYS A 33 5.64 -0.90 5.75
C CYS A 33 5.54 -1.77 4.49
N ILE A 34 4.39 -1.75 3.81
CA ILE A 34 4.16 -2.50 2.56
C ILE A 34 5.07 -1.97 1.45
N ALA A 35 5.10 -0.64 1.27
CA ALA A 35 5.92 -0.02 0.24
C ALA A 35 7.42 -0.31 0.44
N LEU A 36 7.92 -0.19 1.66
CA LEU A 36 9.33 -0.44 1.99
C LEU A 36 9.68 -1.93 1.93
N TRP A 37 8.73 -2.84 2.24
CA TRP A 37 8.93 -4.27 2.01
C TRP A 37 9.14 -4.57 0.52
N ILE A 38 8.32 -4.02 -0.35
CA ILE A 38 8.43 -4.17 -1.81
C ILE A 38 9.76 -3.59 -2.31
N GLN A 39 10.15 -2.40 -1.81
CA GLN A 39 11.43 -1.78 -2.17
C GLN A 39 12.65 -2.60 -1.72
N ALA A 40 12.54 -3.30 -0.58
CA ALA A 40 13.59 -4.20 -0.09
C ALA A 40 13.72 -5.49 -0.94
N HIS A 41 12.67 -5.89 -1.65
CA HIS A 41 12.58 -7.14 -2.40
C HIS A 41 12.18 -6.90 -3.88
N PRO A 42 12.89 -6.05 -4.64
CA PRO A 42 12.44 -5.58 -5.96
C PRO A 42 12.35 -6.69 -7.02
N ASN A 43 13.04 -7.80 -6.82
CA ASN A 43 13.07 -8.94 -7.74
C ASN A 43 12.04 -10.03 -7.39
N GLU A 44 11.29 -9.86 -6.32
CA GLU A 44 10.25 -10.80 -5.91
C GLU A 44 8.90 -10.41 -6.48
N LYS A 45 8.00 -11.39 -6.57
CA LYS A 45 6.60 -11.15 -6.93
C LYS A 45 5.80 -10.89 -5.66
N HIS A 46 5.04 -9.81 -5.66
CA HIS A 46 4.23 -9.38 -4.55
C HIS A 46 2.75 -9.35 -4.92
N VAL A 47 1.90 -9.80 -4.01
CA VAL A 47 0.46 -9.61 -4.09
C VAL A 47 0.03 -8.82 -2.85
N ILE A 48 -0.34 -7.57 -3.05
CA ILE A 48 -0.93 -6.75 -1.99
C ILE A 48 -2.41 -7.14 -1.86
N ILE A 49 -2.87 -7.44 -0.66
CA ILE A 49 -4.29 -7.70 -0.39
C ILE A 49 -4.87 -6.48 0.33
N SER A 50 -5.55 -5.63 -0.42
CA SER A 50 -6.16 -4.40 0.10
C SER A 50 -7.28 -3.90 -0.81
N SER A 51 -8.21 -3.14 -0.26
CA SER A 51 -9.19 -2.37 -1.03
C SER A 51 -8.76 -0.92 -1.26
N ASP A 52 -7.62 -0.51 -0.70
CA ASP A 52 -7.11 0.84 -0.81
C ASP A 52 -6.51 1.10 -2.19
N SER A 53 -6.96 2.19 -2.82
CA SER A 53 -6.50 2.61 -4.14
C SER A 53 -5.12 3.26 -4.13
N ASP A 54 -4.59 3.64 -2.98
CA ASP A 54 -3.26 4.24 -2.88
C ASP A 54 -2.16 3.27 -3.27
N PHE A 55 -2.40 1.97 -3.08
CA PHE A 55 -1.48 0.94 -3.55
C PHE A 55 -1.35 0.83 -5.08
N TYR A 56 -2.20 1.50 -5.86
CA TYR A 56 -1.97 1.60 -7.30
C TYR A 56 -0.64 2.26 -7.64
N GLN A 57 -0.09 3.09 -6.74
CA GLN A 57 1.25 3.67 -6.87
C GLN A 57 2.37 2.63 -6.94
N LEU A 58 2.15 1.44 -6.35
CA LEU A 58 3.14 0.39 -6.22
C LEU A 58 3.04 -0.68 -7.32
N ILE A 59 1.95 -0.67 -8.12
CA ILE A 59 1.71 -1.70 -9.15
C ILE A 59 2.75 -1.59 -10.27
N ASN A 60 3.37 -2.72 -10.56
CA ASN A 60 4.33 -2.90 -11.65
C ASN A 60 4.34 -4.37 -12.11
N ASN A 61 5.33 -4.78 -12.89
CA ASN A 61 5.43 -6.16 -13.40
C ASN A 61 5.62 -7.22 -12.30
N ASN A 62 6.05 -6.81 -11.11
CA ASN A 62 6.28 -7.71 -9.96
C ASN A 62 5.26 -7.48 -8.83
N VAL A 63 4.45 -6.44 -8.91
CA VAL A 63 3.50 -6.08 -7.85
C VAL A 63 2.08 -6.08 -8.39
N THR A 64 1.22 -6.89 -7.79
CA THR A 64 -0.19 -7.02 -8.09
C THR A 64 -1.02 -6.65 -6.87
N LEU A 65 -2.18 -6.04 -7.05
CA LEU A 65 -3.15 -5.75 -5.99
C LEU A 65 -4.36 -6.67 -6.12
N TYR A 66 -4.73 -7.37 -5.06
CA TYR A 66 -6.00 -8.07 -4.94
C TYR A 66 -6.96 -7.27 -4.05
N ASN A 67 -8.04 -6.80 -4.64
CA ASN A 67 -9.14 -6.14 -3.91
C ASN A 67 -10.22 -7.17 -3.58
N GLY A 68 -10.21 -7.67 -2.34
CA GLY A 68 -11.18 -8.68 -1.89
C GLY A 68 -12.62 -8.16 -1.75
N VAL A 69 -12.83 -6.84 -1.67
CA VAL A 69 -14.17 -6.25 -1.62
C VAL A 69 -14.82 -6.23 -3.01
N ALA A 70 -14.05 -5.84 -4.01
CA ALA A 70 -14.49 -5.83 -5.41
C ALA A 70 -14.29 -7.20 -6.10
N ASN A 71 -13.58 -8.12 -5.46
CA ASN A 71 -13.16 -9.40 -6.00
C ASN A 71 -12.40 -9.26 -7.33
N GLN A 72 -11.40 -8.38 -7.34
CA GLN A 72 -10.65 -7.99 -8.52
C GLN A 72 -9.15 -8.07 -8.28
N ILE A 73 -8.44 -8.50 -9.31
CA ILE A 73 -6.99 -8.48 -9.38
C ILE A 73 -6.59 -7.31 -10.28
N VAL A 74 -5.68 -6.47 -9.80
CA VAL A 74 -5.16 -5.32 -10.56
C VAL A 74 -3.68 -5.52 -10.79
N THR A 75 -3.30 -5.53 -12.04
CA THR A 75 -1.91 -5.67 -12.52
C THR A 75 -1.53 -4.44 -13.35
N ALA A 76 -0.26 -4.32 -13.73
CA ALA A 76 0.17 -3.27 -14.67
C ALA A 76 -0.57 -3.32 -16.02
N ASN A 77 -1.09 -4.50 -16.40
CA ASN A 77 -1.73 -4.73 -17.69
C ASN A 77 -3.26 -4.61 -17.66
N GLY A 78 -3.87 -4.46 -16.49
CA GLY A 78 -5.33 -4.32 -16.38
C GLY A 78 -5.94 -4.86 -15.11
N PHE A 79 -7.27 -4.77 -15.09
CA PHE A 79 -8.12 -5.36 -14.07
C PHE A 79 -8.65 -6.71 -14.53
N TYR A 80 -8.64 -7.68 -13.63
CA TYR A 80 -9.10 -9.04 -13.87
C TYR A 80 -10.05 -9.48 -12.76
N ASP A 81 -10.95 -10.40 -13.09
CA ASP A 81 -11.79 -11.07 -12.09
C ASP A 81 -11.06 -12.26 -11.43
N GLU A 82 -11.70 -12.94 -10.49
CA GLU A 82 -11.17 -14.12 -9.80
C GLU A 82 -10.87 -15.33 -10.69
N LYS A 83 -11.33 -15.30 -11.95
CA LYS A 83 -11.12 -16.34 -12.99
C LYS A 83 -10.10 -15.90 -14.03
N ASP A 84 -9.28 -14.89 -13.73
CA ASP A 84 -8.31 -14.29 -14.63
C ASP A 84 -8.90 -13.74 -15.94
N ARG A 85 -10.20 -13.41 -15.97
CA ARG A 85 -10.82 -12.81 -17.15
C ARG A 85 -10.67 -11.29 -17.06
N PRO A 86 -10.28 -10.63 -18.18
CA PRO A 86 -10.12 -9.18 -18.20
C PRO A 86 -11.46 -8.48 -17.98
N ILE A 87 -11.46 -7.46 -17.13
CA ILE A 87 -12.59 -6.57 -16.93
C ILE A 87 -12.55 -5.52 -18.03
N ILE A 88 -13.65 -5.43 -18.78
CA ILE A 88 -13.74 -4.53 -19.93
C ILE A 88 -14.27 -3.17 -19.50
N ASP A 89 -13.61 -2.11 -19.94
CA ASP A 89 -14.13 -0.75 -19.80
C ASP A 89 -15.30 -0.56 -20.79
N LYS A 90 -16.46 -0.19 -20.25
CA LYS A 90 -17.69 -0.03 -21.05
C LYS A 90 -17.63 1.11 -22.06
N LYS A 91 -16.72 2.06 -21.89
CA LYS A 91 -16.57 3.23 -22.78
C LYS A 91 -15.68 2.92 -23.97
N THR A 92 -14.57 2.21 -23.74
CA THR A 92 -13.56 1.93 -24.78
C THR A 92 -13.76 0.57 -25.41
N GLY A 93 -14.40 -0.38 -24.74
CA GLY A 93 -14.51 -1.78 -25.18
C GLY A 93 -13.21 -2.59 -24.99
N GLU A 94 -12.19 -2.01 -24.39
CA GLU A 94 -10.89 -2.61 -24.12
C GLU A 94 -10.75 -3.04 -22.66
N THR A 95 -9.70 -3.79 -22.34
CA THR A 95 -9.38 -4.13 -20.94
C THR A 95 -9.21 -2.86 -20.12
N LYS A 96 -9.93 -2.76 -19.01
CA LYS A 96 -9.80 -1.65 -18.08
C LYS A 96 -8.39 -1.60 -17.51
N LEU A 97 -7.67 -0.52 -17.75
CA LEU A 97 -6.33 -0.29 -17.21
C LEU A 97 -6.37 0.37 -15.84
N PRO A 98 -5.39 0.10 -14.96
CA PRO A 98 -5.22 0.89 -13.74
C PRO A 98 -4.90 2.35 -14.11
N PRO A 99 -5.23 3.31 -13.22
CA PRO A 99 -4.83 4.68 -13.44
C PRO A 99 -3.31 4.78 -13.50
N ASN A 100 -2.80 5.73 -14.28
CA ASN A 100 -1.36 6.01 -14.29
C ASN A 100 -0.92 6.41 -12.87
N PRO A 101 0.04 5.70 -12.24
CA PRO A 101 0.43 5.94 -10.85
C PRO A 101 0.94 7.35 -10.59
N GLU A 102 1.72 7.92 -11.52
CA GLU A 102 2.27 9.26 -11.39
C GLU A 102 1.19 10.33 -11.51
N TRP A 103 0.25 10.14 -12.45
CA TRP A 103 -0.91 11.02 -12.54
C TRP A 103 -1.76 10.98 -11.29
N MET A 104 -2.04 9.78 -10.77
CA MET A 104 -2.86 9.61 -9.58
C MET A 104 -2.21 10.30 -8.36
N LEU A 105 -0.91 10.10 -8.16
CA LEU A 105 -0.15 10.77 -7.11
C LEU A 105 -0.19 12.29 -7.27
N PHE A 106 0.07 12.79 -8.48
CA PHE A 106 0.02 14.21 -8.77
C PHE A 106 -1.37 14.81 -8.52
N GLU A 107 -2.43 14.18 -9.05
CA GLU A 107 -3.80 14.63 -8.85
C GLU A 107 -4.17 14.65 -7.37
N LYS A 108 -3.80 13.61 -6.61
CA LYS A 108 -4.05 13.50 -5.17
C LYS A 108 -3.27 14.57 -4.39
N CYS A 109 -2.01 14.80 -4.70
CA CYS A 109 -1.23 15.88 -4.10
C CYS A 109 -1.83 17.26 -4.34
N MET A 110 -2.37 17.51 -5.54
CA MET A 110 -2.98 18.78 -5.90
C MET A 110 -4.36 18.99 -5.29
N ARG A 111 -5.20 17.95 -5.25
CA ARG A 111 -6.57 18.01 -4.71
C ARG A 111 -6.66 17.80 -3.22
N GLY A 112 -5.64 17.18 -2.63
CA GLY A 112 -5.65 16.70 -1.25
C GLY A 112 -6.38 15.37 -1.09
N ASP A 113 -6.38 14.87 0.12
CA ASP A 113 -7.10 13.68 0.54
C ASP A 113 -7.84 13.95 1.85
N SER A 114 -9.15 14.00 1.78
CA SER A 114 -9.98 14.27 2.96
C SER A 114 -10.04 13.10 3.94
N ALA A 115 -9.79 11.87 3.48
CA ALA A 115 -9.76 10.69 4.36
C ALA A 115 -8.56 10.75 5.31
N ASP A 116 -7.41 11.25 4.81
CA ASP A 116 -6.15 11.35 5.54
C ASP A 116 -5.88 12.78 6.06
N ASN A 117 -6.87 13.67 6.03
CA ASN A 117 -6.73 15.08 6.43
C ASN A 117 -5.65 15.85 5.65
N VAL A 118 -5.37 15.46 4.42
CA VAL A 118 -4.44 16.18 3.55
C VAL A 118 -5.18 17.26 2.77
N PHE A 119 -4.85 18.52 3.04
CA PHE A 119 -5.49 19.65 2.38
C PHE A 119 -5.01 19.81 0.94
N SER A 120 -5.91 20.28 0.07
CA SER A 120 -5.59 20.60 -1.33
C SER A 120 -4.42 21.58 -1.43
N ALA A 121 -3.48 21.29 -2.33
CA ALA A 121 -2.41 22.23 -2.65
C ALA A 121 -2.93 23.42 -3.48
N TYR A 122 -3.98 23.19 -4.31
CA TYR A 122 -4.64 24.25 -5.06
C TYR A 122 -6.15 24.01 -5.10
N PRO A 123 -6.92 24.63 -4.18
CA PRO A 123 -8.36 24.46 -4.12
C PRO A 123 -9.06 24.83 -5.42
N LYS A 124 -10.11 24.08 -5.78
CA LYS A 124 -10.96 24.34 -6.95
C LYS A 124 -10.23 24.34 -8.32
N VAL A 125 -9.01 23.82 -8.41
CA VAL A 125 -8.32 23.66 -9.69
C VAL A 125 -9.09 22.69 -10.61
N ARG A 126 -9.25 23.08 -11.88
CA ARG A 126 -9.94 22.26 -12.89
C ARG A 126 -9.04 21.10 -13.32
N LYS A 127 -9.66 19.94 -13.59
CA LYS A 127 -8.94 18.74 -14.02
C LYS A 127 -8.12 18.97 -15.28
N ALA A 128 -8.69 19.63 -16.30
CA ALA A 128 -7.98 19.93 -17.54
C ALA A 128 -6.68 20.72 -17.29
N LYS A 129 -6.69 21.71 -16.37
CA LYS A 129 -5.47 22.45 -16.01
C LYS A 129 -4.42 21.58 -15.33
N LEU A 130 -4.84 20.60 -14.54
CA LEU A 130 -3.93 19.62 -13.95
C LEU A 130 -3.35 18.69 -15.02
N GLU A 131 -4.17 18.22 -15.97
CA GLU A 131 -3.74 17.36 -17.07
C GLU A 131 -2.69 18.05 -17.95
N GLU A 132 -2.93 19.32 -18.32
CA GLU A 132 -1.97 20.13 -19.08
C GLU A 132 -0.65 20.32 -18.33
N ALA A 133 -0.70 20.65 -17.03
CA ALA A 133 0.49 20.82 -16.22
C ALA A 133 1.24 19.50 -16.01
N PHE A 134 0.52 18.39 -15.83
CA PHE A 134 1.12 17.08 -15.68
C PHE A 134 1.87 16.64 -16.95
N ALA A 135 1.30 16.91 -18.14
CA ALA A 135 1.96 16.61 -19.40
C ALA A 135 3.26 17.41 -19.58
N ASP A 136 3.36 18.59 -18.98
CA ASP A 136 4.49 19.53 -19.08
C ASP A 136 5.53 19.37 -17.95
N ARG A 137 5.27 18.44 -16.99
CA ARG A 137 6.06 18.32 -15.73
C ARG A 137 7.52 17.92 -15.93
N GLU A 138 7.78 17.01 -16.87
CA GLU A 138 9.13 16.47 -17.09
C GLU A 138 10.10 17.54 -17.59
N ASN A 139 9.63 18.41 -18.43
CA ASN A 139 10.39 19.53 -18.98
C ASN A 139 10.36 20.77 -18.08
N GLN A 140 9.57 20.72 -16.98
CA GLN A 140 9.28 21.90 -16.15
C GLN A 140 8.93 23.14 -16.99
N GLY A 141 8.07 22.93 -17.99
CA GLY A 141 7.72 23.93 -18.97
C GLY A 141 6.84 25.05 -18.40
N PHE A 142 6.31 25.87 -19.28
CA PHE A 142 5.55 27.06 -18.90
C PHE A 142 4.28 26.74 -18.09
N VAL A 143 3.53 25.69 -18.50
CA VAL A 143 2.25 25.33 -17.84
C VAL A 143 2.49 24.80 -16.44
N TRP A 144 3.48 23.91 -16.29
CA TRP A 144 3.91 23.39 -14.98
C TRP A 144 4.36 24.52 -14.05
N ASN A 145 5.28 25.36 -14.51
CA ASN A 145 5.81 26.44 -13.69
C ASN A 145 4.73 27.47 -13.32
N ASN A 146 3.85 27.81 -14.26
CA ASN A 146 2.74 28.72 -13.98
C ASN A 146 1.80 28.14 -12.91
N LEU A 147 1.48 26.83 -12.96
CA LEU A 147 0.69 26.18 -11.92
C LEU A 147 1.38 26.25 -10.56
N MET A 148 2.66 25.90 -10.49
CA MET A 148 3.42 25.84 -9.23
C MET A 148 3.68 27.22 -8.61
N LEU A 149 3.73 28.26 -9.40
CA LEU A 149 3.90 29.66 -8.94
C LEU A 149 2.60 30.30 -8.44
N GLN A 150 1.44 29.66 -8.63
CA GLN A 150 0.16 30.18 -8.15
C GLN A 150 0.15 30.33 -6.63
N ARG A 151 -0.68 31.28 -6.17
CA ARG A 151 -0.96 31.51 -4.75
C ARG A 151 -2.45 31.52 -4.53
N TRP A 152 -2.87 31.19 -3.34
CA TRP A 152 -4.25 31.27 -2.94
C TRP A 152 -4.35 31.59 -1.46
N THR A 153 -5.47 32.17 -1.05
CA THR A 153 -5.72 32.55 0.35
C THR A 153 -6.79 31.67 0.92
N ASP A 154 -6.56 31.13 2.12
CA ASP A 154 -7.54 30.33 2.84
C ASP A 154 -8.61 31.20 3.54
N HIS A 155 -9.56 30.53 4.20
CA HIS A 155 -10.65 31.22 4.90
C HIS A 155 -10.20 32.03 6.13
N ASN A 156 -8.98 31.83 6.60
CA ASN A 156 -8.37 32.59 7.70
C ASN A 156 -7.54 33.79 7.19
N GLY A 157 -7.46 33.98 5.88
CA GLY A 157 -6.65 35.04 5.30
C GLY A 157 -5.17 34.68 5.10
N THR A 158 -4.78 33.43 5.33
CA THR A 158 -3.40 32.97 5.14
C THR A 158 -3.11 32.69 3.68
N GLU A 159 -2.03 33.29 3.16
CA GLU A 159 -1.56 33.03 1.79
C GLU A 159 -0.75 31.75 1.73
N HIS A 160 -1.06 30.90 0.75
CA HIS A 160 -0.41 29.64 0.45
C HIS A 160 0.20 29.64 -0.95
N ARG A 161 1.36 29.04 -1.11
CA ARG A 161 1.98 28.79 -2.42
C ARG A 161 1.68 27.37 -2.86
N VAL A 162 1.21 27.21 -4.09
CA VAL A 162 0.84 25.89 -4.63
C VAL A 162 2.02 24.92 -4.57
N LYS A 163 3.22 25.34 -4.97
CA LYS A 163 4.42 24.50 -4.92
C LYS A 163 4.71 23.95 -3.51
N GLU A 164 4.70 24.83 -2.51
CA GLU A 164 5.00 24.44 -1.13
C GLU A 164 3.95 23.45 -0.58
N CYS A 165 2.68 23.69 -0.87
CA CYS A 165 1.60 22.78 -0.49
C CYS A 165 1.69 21.44 -1.24
N TYR A 166 2.02 21.45 -2.53
CA TYR A 166 2.21 20.25 -3.34
C TYR A 166 3.37 19.39 -2.81
N GLU A 167 4.53 20.01 -2.54
CA GLU A 167 5.70 19.31 -2.00
C GLU A 167 5.44 18.73 -0.61
N ARG A 168 4.69 19.45 0.24
CA ARG A 168 4.24 18.95 1.53
C ARG A 168 3.33 17.72 1.35
N ASN A 169 2.31 17.82 0.50
CA ASN A 169 1.36 16.75 0.24
C ASN A 169 2.06 15.53 -0.36
N LYS A 170 3.03 15.74 -1.26
CA LYS A 170 3.81 14.66 -1.84
C LYS A 170 4.56 13.86 -0.77
N LYS A 171 5.14 14.51 0.23
CA LYS A 171 5.80 13.83 1.36
C LYS A 171 4.87 12.98 2.21
N LEU A 172 3.56 13.27 2.19
CA LEU A 172 2.55 12.56 2.97
C LEU A 172 1.88 11.43 2.17
N ILE A 173 1.80 11.57 0.83
CA ILE A 173 1.00 10.67 -0.03
C ILE A 173 1.88 9.72 -0.84
N ASP A 174 3.14 10.09 -1.14
CA ASP A 174 4.02 9.32 -2.02
C ASP A 174 4.59 8.10 -1.29
N LEU A 175 4.02 6.94 -1.56
CA LEU A 175 4.45 5.65 -1.00
C LEU A 175 5.83 5.21 -1.51
N THR A 176 6.45 5.93 -2.42
CA THR A 176 7.78 5.61 -2.95
C THR A 176 8.92 6.41 -2.31
N GLN A 177 8.58 7.44 -1.52
CA GLN A 177 9.55 8.41 -0.98
C GLN A 177 9.32 8.71 0.52
N GLN A 178 9.35 7.67 1.34
CA GLN A 178 9.24 7.85 2.79
C GLN A 178 10.42 8.64 3.37
N PRO A 179 10.20 9.39 4.46
CA PRO A 179 11.27 10.06 5.21
C PRO A 179 12.36 9.09 5.65
N GLU A 180 13.62 9.55 5.64
CA GLU A 180 14.78 8.69 5.94
C GLU A 180 14.71 8.04 7.34
N GLU A 181 14.15 8.72 8.34
CA GLU A 181 13.94 8.15 9.67
C GLU A 181 12.97 6.97 9.66
N ILE A 182 11.85 7.09 8.90
CA ILE A 182 10.87 6.03 8.74
C ILE A 182 11.52 4.86 8.01
N ARG A 183 12.21 5.13 6.89
CA ARG A 183 12.94 4.11 6.13
C ARG A 183 13.87 3.29 7.03
N LYS A 184 14.72 3.95 7.82
CA LYS A 184 15.67 3.26 8.71
C LYS A 184 14.98 2.34 9.70
N LYS A 185 13.92 2.82 10.35
CA LYS A 185 13.15 2.05 11.33
C LYS A 185 12.47 0.84 10.69
N VAL A 186 11.77 1.06 9.59
CA VAL A 186 11.06 -0.03 8.89
C VAL A 186 12.03 -1.03 8.29
N PHE A 187 13.18 -0.63 7.72
CA PHE A 187 14.19 -1.57 7.23
C PHE A 187 14.80 -2.42 8.35
N ALA A 188 14.97 -1.88 9.55
CA ALA A 188 15.41 -2.67 10.70
C ALA A 188 14.39 -3.76 11.07
N GLU A 189 13.09 -3.44 11.04
CA GLU A 189 12.01 -4.41 11.25
C GLU A 189 11.91 -5.43 10.09
N ILE A 190 12.10 -5.01 8.83
CA ILE A 190 12.14 -5.92 7.67
C ILE A 190 13.25 -6.97 7.86
N PHE A 191 14.44 -6.54 8.27
CA PHE A 191 15.56 -7.46 8.51
C PHE A 191 15.21 -8.53 9.56
N GLN A 192 14.50 -8.17 10.61
CA GLN A 192 14.02 -9.11 11.62
C GLN A 192 12.89 -10.00 11.08
N ALA A 193 11.94 -9.42 10.35
CA ALA A 193 10.79 -10.12 9.79
C ALA A 193 11.16 -11.18 8.73
N GLN A 194 12.28 -11.01 8.03
CA GLN A 194 12.81 -12.00 7.07
C GLN A 194 13.32 -13.27 7.73
N ASN A 195 13.61 -13.24 9.03
CA ASN A 195 14.14 -14.35 9.79
C ASN A 195 13.23 -14.71 10.98
N PRO A 196 11.95 -15.03 10.75
CA PRO A 196 11.05 -15.36 11.83
C PRO A 196 11.51 -16.64 12.55
N LYS A 197 11.26 -16.70 13.85
CA LYS A 197 11.46 -17.92 14.61
C LYS A 197 10.52 -19.00 14.06
N HIS A 198 11.06 -20.17 13.71
CA HIS A 198 10.26 -21.28 13.23
C HIS A 198 9.29 -21.76 14.32
N VAL A 199 8.05 -22.01 13.93
CA VAL A 199 6.96 -22.50 14.79
C VAL A 199 6.50 -23.84 14.26
N ASP A 200 6.57 -24.86 15.12
CA ASP A 200 6.07 -26.20 14.82
C ASP A 200 4.56 -26.33 15.09
N GLN A 201 3.93 -27.28 14.42
CA GLN A 201 2.53 -27.65 14.61
C GLN A 201 1.56 -26.48 14.44
N VAL A 202 1.80 -25.61 13.45
CA VAL A 202 1.00 -24.41 13.18
C VAL A 202 -0.49 -24.71 13.04
N GLY A 203 -0.87 -25.82 12.39
CA GLY A 203 -2.28 -26.22 12.26
C GLY A 203 -2.95 -26.48 13.61
N ILE A 204 -2.28 -27.18 14.52
CA ILE A 204 -2.81 -27.44 15.86
C ILE A 204 -2.94 -26.15 16.67
N ARG A 205 -1.95 -25.26 16.57
CA ARG A 205 -1.98 -23.95 17.24
C ARG A 205 -3.10 -23.07 16.70
N PHE A 206 -3.31 -23.07 15.39
CA PHE A 206 -4.40 -22.36 14.73
C PHE A 206 -5.78 -22.88 15.17
N MET A 207 -5.96 -24.21 15.24
CA MET A 207 -7.20 -24.81 15.75
C MET A 207 -7.49 -24.41 17.21
N LYS A 208 -6.48 -24.46 18.09
CA LYS A 208 -6.61 -23.99 19.47
C LYS A 208 -6.99 -22.53 19.56
N PHE A 209 -6.43 -21.68 18.68
CA PHE A 209 -6.79 -20.27 18.58
C PHE A 209 -8.25 -20.11 18.15
N CYS A 210 -8.70 -20.77 17.09
CA CYS A 210 -10.07 -20.73 16.64
C CYS A 210 -11.05 -21.17 17.74
N ALA A 211 -10.77 -22.25 18.43
CA ALA A 211 -11.60 -22.75 19.53
C ALA A 211 -11.66 -21.73 20.69
N LYS A 212 -10.50 -21.16 21.07
CA LYS A 212 -10.43 -20.17 22.16
C LYS A 212 -11.30 -18.94 21.91
N TYR A 213 -11.43 -18.51 20.66
CA TYR A 213 -12.12 -17.28 20.29
C TYR A 213 -13.46 -17.50 19.57
N GLY A 214 -13.95 -18.73 19.49
CA GLY A 214 -15.21 -19.09 18.85
C GLY A 214 -15.25 -18.79 17.33
N LEU A 215 -14.10 -18.92 16.65
CA LEU A 215 -13.98 -18.61 15.22
C LEU A 215 -14.40 -19.81 14.37
N ASN A 216 -15.68 -20.19 14.44
CA ASN A 216 -16.20 -21.42 13.85
C ASN A 216 -15.97 -21.51 12.35
N ARG A 217 -16.21 -20.43 11.58
CA ARG A 217 -16.00 -20.40 10.12
C ARG A 217 -14.56 -20.70 9.72
N LEU A 218 -13.57 -20.20 10.48
CA LEU A 218 -12.16 -20.47 10.21
C LEU A 218 -11.76 -21.89 10.61
N SER A 219 -12.52 -22.53 11.51
CA SER A 219 -12.27 -23.90 11.94
C SER A 219 -12.93 -24.97 11.06
N GLU A 220 -13.75 -24.60 10.09
CA GLU A 220 -14.39 -25.53 9.15
C GLU A 220 -13.38 -26.12 8.14
N GLN A 221 -12.37 -25.34 7.74
CA GLN A 221 -11.32 -25.79 6.80
C GLN A 221 -9.92 -25.48 7.34
N PRO A 222 -9.54 -26.06 8.48
CA PRO A 222 -8.32 -25.68 9.18
C PRO A 222 -7.04 -26.03 8.41
N THR A 223 -7.08 -27.07 7.60
CA THR A 223 -5.93 -27.54 6.79
C THR A 223 -5.55 -26.52 5.74
N ASP A 224 -6.52 -25.93 5.08
CA ASP A 224 -6.30 -24.93 4.02
C ASP A 224 -5.66 -23.68 4.59
N HIS A 225 -6.18 -23.19 5.72
CA HIS A 225 -5.58 -22.05 6.40
C HIS A 225 -4.19 -22.36 6.96
N ALA A 226 -4.03 -23.55 7.56
CA ALA A 226 -2.76 -23.96 8.15
C ALA A 226 -1.63 -24.09 7.12
N GLN A 227 -1.93 -24.46 5.88
CA GLN A 227 -0.96 -24.56 4.82
C GLN A 227 -0.29 -23.19 4.56
N TYR A 228 -1.07 -22.12 4.41
CA TYR A 228 -0.56 -20.77 4.20
C TYR A 228 0.16 -20.23 5.45
N LEU A 229 -0.42 -20.43 6.63
CA LEU A 229 0.15 -19.96 7.90
C LEU A 229 1.48 -20.68 8.27
N ASN A 230 1.70 -21.87 7.71
CA ASN A 230 2.93 -22.65 7.93
C ASN A 230 4.02 -22.34 6.89
N ALA A 231 3.67 -21.80 5.73
CA ALA A 231 4.60 -21.64 4.61
C ALA A 231 5.81 -20.75 4.95
N GLY A 232 5.58 -19.69 5.70
CA GLY A 232 6.63 -18.77 6.11
C GLY A 232 7.30 -18.05 4.93
N TYR A 233 8.09 -17.03 5.24
CA TYR A 233 8.94 -16.38 4.25
C TYR A 233 10.12 -17.31 3.92
N PRO A 234 10.44 -17.55 2.64
CA PRO A 234 11.53 -18.43 2.25
C PRO A 234 12.86 -17.86 2.76
N ARG A 235 13.51 -18.56 3.66
CA ARG A 235 14.83 -18.19 4.14
C ARG A 235 15.80 -18.16 2.97
N VAL A 236 16.43 -17.03 2.73
CA VAL A 236 17.58 -16.95 1.83
C VAL A 236 18.66 -17.85 2.41
N LYS A 237 18.89 -19.01 1.78
CA LYS A 237 20.05 -19.83 2.12
C LYS A 237 21.26 -18.96 1.85
N SER A 238 21.95 -18.53 2.91
CA SER A 238 23.28 -17.95 2.77
C SER A 238 24.10 -18.94 1.95
N LYS A 239 24.58 -18.54 0.77
CA LYS A 239 25.59 -19.33 0.06
C LYS A 239 26.74 -19.43 1.03
N ALA A 240 26.90 -20.61 1.66
CA ALA A 240 28.11 -20.93 2.37
C ALA A 240 29.22 -20.79 1.32
N ASN A 241 30.13 -19.86 1.57
CA ASN A 241 31.35 -19.74 0.80
C ASN A 241 32.10 -21.08 0.93
N ASN A 242 32.14 -21.84 -0.15
CA ASN A 242 33.14 -22.85 -0.38
C ASN A 242 34.35 -22.19 -1.01
#